data_937e6308b95dd0a5da619c351dcc675c
#
_entry.id   937e6308b95dd0a5da619c351dcc675c
#
_cell.length_a   1.000
_cell.length_b   1.000
_cell.length_c   1.000
_cell.angle_alpha   90.00
_cell.angle_beta   90.00
_cell.angle_gamma   90.00
#
_symmetry.space_group_name_H-M   'P 1'
#
loop_
_entity.id
_entity.type
_entity.pdbx_description
1 polymer ?
#
loop_
_entity_poly.entity_id
_entity_poly.type
_entity_poly.pdbx_seq_one_letter_code
_entity_poly.pdbx_strand_id
1 'polypeptide(L)'
;MKSSIITNYTDVTFLATIQSNLRSCSSFCFSVSFIKKAGLDLLKNDIAAAIDRGAEGKFITSTYQNFTDVESLKWLLNLSLRYDNFDCHLDDECFFDIRTYSTNGFHTKGYIFEFDDRAEIIIGSSNITRYALLKNIEWDLVVNCPRESDVYNSAIKEFNYLWGETLKLDSDRISIYGEKISFAIERWDMDYDVVDQRIVPNYMQRKALKELNRNRALGIQRSLIISATGSGKTYLAAFDALNFGPKKLLYVVHEGSILRRALDTFQDVFNGQKVCGLYTGEAKEIEADFLFSTNV
;
A
#
# COMPACT_ATOMS: atom_id res chain seq x y z
N MET A 1 -32.24 2.02 -0.36
CA MET A 1 -30.82 2.03 -0.67
C MET A 1 -30.35 3.48 -0.81
N LYS A 2 -29.28 3.87 -0.13
CA LYS A 2 -28.67 5.20 -0.22
C LYS A 2 -27.18 5.00 -0.52
N SER A 3 -26.61 5.79 -1.41
CA SER A 3 -25.17 5.72 -1.73
C SER A 3 -24.56 7.11 -1.75
N SER A 4 -23.29 7.19 -1.41
CA SER A 4 -22.48 8.41 -1.45
C SER A 4 -21.02 8.06 -1.74
N ILE A 5 -20.28 9.00 -2.30
CA ILE A 5 -18.84 8.91 -2.39
C ILE A 5 -18.24 9.70 -1.23
N ILE A 6 -17.30 9.10 -0.52
CA ILE A 6 -16.52 9.74 0.53
C ILE A 6 -15.06 9.85 0.09
N THR A 7 -14.40 10.85 0.59
CA THR A 7 -12.98 11.14 0.37
C THR A 7 -12.38 11.65 1.68
N ASN A 8 -11.06 11.89 1.71
CA ASN A 8 -10.44 12.54 2.87
C ASN A 8 -10.72 14.07 2.95
N TYR A 9 -11.47 14.62 1.98
CA TYR A 9 -11.80 16.06 1.87
C TYR A 9 -13.31 16.33 1.98
N THR A 10 -14.13 15.31 2.19
CA THR A 10 -15.55 15.45 2.47
C THR A 10 -15.80 15.70 3.96
N ASP A 11 -16.95 16.27 4.32
CA ASP A 11 -17.35 16.50 5.73
C ASP A 11 -17.27 15.22 6.57
N VAL A 12 -17.58 14.07 5.95
CA VAL A 12 -17.45 12.74 6.53
C VAL A 12 -16.33 12.02 5.78
N THR A 13 -15.23 11.75 6.46
CA THR A 13 -14.05 11.10 5.87
C THR A 13 -14.16 9.58 5.92
N PHE A 14 -13.34 8.90 5.11
CA PHE A 14 -13.25 7.44 5.13
C PHE A 14 -12.92 6.89 6.54
N LEU A 15 -11.91 7.46 7.23
CA LEU A 15 -11.56 7.05 8.59
C LEU A 15 -12.74 7.20 9.57
N ALA A 16 -13.40 8.36 9.55
CA ALA A 16 -14.54 8.61 10.42
C ALA A 16 -15.71 7.65 10.17
N THR A 17 -15.94 7.28 8.90
CA THR A 17 -16.98 6.32 8.51
C THR A 17 -16.65 4.92 9.06
N ILE A 18 -15.44 4.42 8.85
CA ILE A 18 -15.00 3.11 9.38
C ILE A 18 -15.12 3.07 10.90
N GLN A 19 -14.63 4.09 11.60
CA GLN A 19 -14.70 4.17 13.05
C GLN A 19 -16.14 4.23 13.58
N SER A 20 -17.01 5.00 12.91
CA SER A 20 -18.42 5.08 13.25
C SER A 20 -19.12 3.73 13.12
N ASN A 21 -18.85 3.02 12.02
CA ASN A 21 -19.44 1.70 11.78
C ASN A 21 -18.95 0.65 12.78
N LEU A 22 -17.66 0.61 13.06
CA LEU A 22 -17.09 -0.31 14.07
C LEU A 22 -17.69 -0.12 15.47
N ARG A 23 -18.13 1.10 15.82
CA ARG A 23 -18.76 1.38 17.14
C ARG A 23 -20.14 0.76 17.31
N SER A 24 -20.83 0.42 16.24
CA SER A 24 -22.24 0.01 16.30
C SER A 24 -22.61 -1.22 15.47
N CYS A 25 -21.72 -1.75 14.62
CA CYS A 25 -21.99 -2.94 13.84
C CYS A 25 -22.12 -4.19 14.71
N SER A 26 -22.92 -5.17 14.26
CA SER A 26 -22.99 -6.52 14.80
C SER A 26 -21.96 -7.46 14.18
N SER A 27 -21.54 -7.18 12.93
CA SER A 27 -20.42 -7.85 12.28
C SER A 27 -19.71 -6.94 11.30
N PHE A 28 -18.45 -7.28 10.97
CA PHE A 28 -17.69 -6.63 9.91
C PHE A 28 -16.80 -7.60 9.13
N CYS A 29 -16.68 -7.33 7.83
CA CYS A 29 -15.80 -8.07 6.94
C CYS A 29 -14.90 -7.09 6.19
N PHE A 30 -13.58 -7.20 6.37
CA PHE A 30 -12.58 -6.39 5.67
C PHE A 30 -11.79 -7.23 4.70
N SER A 31 -11.68 -6.76 3.47
CA SER A 31 -10.85 -7.35 2.42
C SER A 31 -9.95 -6.25 1.86
N VAL A 32 -8.68 -6.20 2.28
CA VAL A 32 -7.75 -5.14 1.93
C VAL A 32 -6.42 -5.70 1.44
N SER A 33 -5.89 -5.13 0.36
CA SER A 33 -4.66 -5.64 -0.26
C SER A 33 -3.47 -5.59 0.67
N PHE A 34 -3.33 -4.53 1.45
CA PHE A 34 -2.22 -4.40 2.39
C PHE A 34 -2.54 -3.47 3.56
N ILE A 35 -1.81 -3.71 4.64
CA ILE A 35 -1.96 -2.99 5.90
C ILE A 35 -0.60 -2.46 6.33
N LYS A 36 -0.55 -1.17 6.67
CA LYS A 36 0.60 -0.55 7.32
C LYS A 36 0.32 -0.31 8.80
N LYS A 37 1.32 -0.55 9.64
CA LYS A 37 1.21 -0.33 11.08
C LYS A 37 0.65 1.05 11.41
N ALA A 38 1.16 2.10 10.77
CA ALA A 38 0.70 3.47 10.99
C ALA A 38 -0.76 3.71 10.58
N GLY A 39 -1.32 2.93 9.66
CA GLY A 39 -2.75 2.94 9.32
C GLY A 39 -3.57 2.13 10.32
N LEU A 40 -3.10 0.92 10.65
CA LEU A 40 -3.76 0.07 11.64
C LEU A 40 -3.85 0.73 13.02
N ASP A 41 -2.81 1.47 13.43
CA ASP A 41 -2.79 2.19 14.71
C ASP A 41 -3.94 3.20 14.85
N LEU A 42 -4.53 3.68 13.74
CA LEU A 42 -5.70 4.56 13.75
C LEU A 42 -7.03 3.80 13.96
N LEU A 43 -7.06 2.49 13.70
CA LEU A 43 -8.29 1.68 13.73
C LEU A 43 -8.28 0.58 14.79
N LYS A 44 -7.10 0.19 15.29
CA LYS A 44 -6.95 -1.00 16.15
C LYS A 44 -7.80 -0.95 17.43
N ASN A 45 -7.98 0.23 18.01
CA ASN A 45 -8.79 0.38 19.22
C ASN A 45 -10.28 0.24 18.90
N ASP A 46 -10.74 0.78 17.78
CA ASP A 46 -12.14 0.66 17.34
C ASP A 46 -12.46 -0.80 16.94
N ILE A 47 -11.52 -1.49 16.26
CA ILE A 47 -11.65 -2.93 15.93
C ILE A 47 -11.72 -3.76 17.22
N ALA A 48 -10.78 -3.58 18.14
CA ALA A 48 -10.77 -4.32 19.41
C ALA A 48 -12.04 -4.06 20.22
N ALA A 49 -12.50 -2.82 20.31
CA ALA A 49 -13.73 -2.46 21.02
C ALA A 49 -14.99 -3.06 20.36
N ALA A 50 -15.02 -3.19 19.02
CA ALA A 50 -16.12 -3.87 18.33
C ALA A 50 -16.16 -5.36 18.71
N ILE A 51 -15.01 -6.04 18.71
CA ILE A 51 -14.88 -7.45 19.09
C ILE A 51 -15.21 -7.66 20.58
N ASP A 52 -14.69 -6.81 21.48
CA ASP A 52 -15.01 -6.86 22.92
C ASP A 52 -16.53 -6.69 23.18
N ARG A 53 -17.23 -5.93 22.36
CA ARG A 53 -18.68 -5.74 22.41
C ARG A 53 -19.46 -6.97 21.90
N GLY A 54 -18.81 -7.94 21.27
CA GLY A 54 -19.40 -9.14 20.72
C GLY A 54 -19.68 -9.07 19.20
N ALA A 55 -19.18 -8.06 18.49
CA ALA A 55 -19.29 -8.03 17.04
C ALA A 55 -18.44 -9.15 16.42
N GLU A 56 -18.95 -9.82 15.38
CA GLU A 56 -18.18 -10.81 14.62
C GLU A 56 -17.27 -10.10 13.60
N GLY A 57 -15.97 -10.42 13.60
CA GLY A 57 -15.01 -9.80 12.71
C GLY A 57 -14.31 -10.81 11.80
N LYS A 58 -14.26 -10.52 10.49
CA LYS A 58 -13.47 -11.26 9.51
C LYS A 58 -12.54 -10.32 8.74
N PHE A 59 -11.29 -10.71 8.62
CA PHE A 59 -10.28 -9.87 7.99
C PHE A 59 -9.46 -10.65 6.96
N ILE A 60 -9.42 -10.21 5.71
CA ILE A 60 -8.53 -10.74 4.67
C ILE A 60 -7.53 -9.65 4.29
N THR A 61 -6.26 -10.00 4.25
CA THR A 61 -5.21 -9.17 3.67
C THR A 61 -4.24 -10.03 2.86
N SER A 62 -3.21 -9.44 2.27
CA SER A 62 -2.26 -10.18 1.45
C SER A 62 -0.81 -9.82 1.73
N THR A 63 0.10 -10.67 1.25
CA THR A 63 1.53 -10.39 1.14
C THR A 63 1.89 -9.69 -0.18
N TYR A 64 0.89 -9.25 -0.95
CA TYR A 64 1.04 -8.63 -2.26
C TYR A 64 2.12 -7.56 -2.27
N GLN A 65 3.10 -7.73 -3.14
CA GLN A 65 4.27 -6.84 -3.29
C GLN A 65 5.05 -6.54 -2.00
N ASN A 66 4.89 -7.34 -0.95
CA ASN A 66 5.49 -7.15 0.38
C ASN A 66 5.13 -5.80 1.03
N PHE A 67 3.92 -5.28 0.75
CA PHE A 67 3.49 -4.00 1.31
C PHE A 67 2.88 -4.13 2.71
N THR A 68 2.36 -5.28 3.10
CA THR A 68 1.81 -5.49 4.45
C THR A 68 2.94 -5.53 5.49
N ASP A 69 2.78 -4.81 6.59
CA ASP A 69 3.74 -4.84 7.68
C ASP A 69 3.59 -6.11 8.54
N VAL A 70 4.69 -6.76 8.87
CA VAL A 70 4.73 -7.94 9.75
C VAL A 70 4.07 -7.65 11.11
N GLU A 71 4.29 -6.47 11.66
CA GLU A 71 3.69 -6.06 12.94
C GLU A 71 2.16 -5.95 12.87
N SER A 72 1.62 -5.57 11.71
CA SER A 72 0.17 -5.57 11.48
C SER A 72 -0.40 -6.98 11.46
N LEU A 73 0.28 -7.93 10.81
CA LEU A 73 -0.12 -9.34 10.80
C LEU A 73 -0.05 -9.96 12.21
N LYS A 74 1.00 -9.68 12.97
CA LYS A 74 1.13 -10.12 14.37
C LYS A 74 -0.01 -9.61 15.23
N TRP A 75 -0.41 -8.35 15.04
CA TRP A 75 -1.54 -7.78 15.79
C TRP A 75 -2.87 -8.48 15.45
N LEU A 76 -3.15 -8.71 14.16
CA LEU A 76 -4.35 -9.44 13.71
C LEU A 76 -4.36 -10.88 14.26
N LEU A 77 -3.23 -11.58 14.19
CA LEU A 77 -3.10 -12.93 14.74
C LEU A 77 -3.36 -12.95 16.26
N ASN A 78 -2.77 -12.00 17.00
CA ASN A 78 -2.99 -11.92 18.44
C ASN A 78 -4.46 -11.67 18.78
N LEU A 79 -5.16 -10.88 17.96
CA LEU A 79 -6.59 -10.64 18.14
C LEU A 79 -7.39 -11.93 17.90
N SER A 80 -7.10 -12.66 16.80
CA SER A 80 -7.79 -13.92 16.50
C SER A 80 -7.50 -15.06 17.47
N LEU A 81 -6.34 -15.04 18.14
CA LEU A 81 -6.02 -16.01 19.20
C LEU A 81 -6.68 -15.68 20.55
N ARG A 82 -7.05 -14.41 20.73
CA ARG A 82 -7.66 -13.93 21.99
C ARG A 82 -9.18 -14.00 21.97
N TYR A 83 -9.82 -13.91 20.79
CA TYR A 83 -11.25 -13.77 20.64
C TYR A 83 -11.82 -14.77 19.63
N ASP A 84 -12.78 -15.58 20.04
CA ASP A 84 -13.44 -16.58 19.17
C ASP A 84 -14.33 -15.94 18.09
N ASN A 85 -14.75 -14.69 18.28
CA ASN A 85 -15.58 -13.93 17.34
C ASN A 85 -14.75 -13.07 16.36
N PHE A 86 -13.44 -13.32 16.27
CA PHE A 86 -12.59 -12.67 15.26
C PHE A 86 -11.69 -13.69 14.57
N ASP A 87 -11.64 -13.64 13.24
CA ASP A 87 -10.70 -14.46 12.48
C ASP A 87 -10.06 -13.65 11.34
N CYS A 88 -8.86 -14.05 10.93
CA CYS A 88 -8.11 -13.38 9.88
C CYS A 88 -7.43 -14.37 8.93
N HIS A 89 -7.51 -14.04 7.64
CA HIS A 89 -6.95 -14.81 6.55
C HIS A 89 -5.89 -14.00 5.79
N LEU A 90 -4.98 -14.72 5.17
CA LEU A 90 -3.89 -14.17 4.36
C LEU A 90 -3.96 -14.76 2.94
N ASP A 91 -3.99 -13.88 1.94
CA ASP A 91 -3.64 -14.25 0.57
C ASP A 91 -2.10 -14.22 0.47
N ASP A 92 -1.52 -15.41 0.46
CA ASP A 92 -0.07 -15.56 0.61
C ASP A 92 0.60 -15.88 -0.72
N GLU A 93 1.09 -14.87 -1.40
CA GLU A 93 1.90 -15.02 -2.62
C GLU A 93 3.27 -15.71 -2.35
N CYS A 94 3.63 -15.94 -1.06
CA CYS A 94 4.90 -16.59 -0.70
C CYS A 94 4.86 -18.11 -0.88
N PHE A 95 3.70 -18.73 -0.84
CA PHE A 95 3.49 -20.17 -1.03
C PHE A 95 3.07 -20.54 -2.46
N PHE A 96 3.63 -19.89 -3.45
CA PHE A 96 3.43 -20.26 -4.84
C PHE A 96 3.80 -21.74 -5.06
N ASP A 97 2.80 -22.60 -5.13
CA ASP A 97 2.97 -23.89 -5.82
C ASP A 97 3.11 -23.59 -7.31
N ILE A 98 4.27 -23.92 -7.87
CA ILE A 98 4.59 -23.79 -9.32
C ILE A 98 3.51 -24.41 -10.22
N ARG A 99 2.56 -25.17 -9.66
CA ARG A 99 1.49 -25.88 -10.37
C ARG A 99 0.19 -25.09 -10.52
N THR A 100 0.01 -24.04 -9.76
CA THR A 100 -1.16 -23.17 -9.86
C THR A 100 -0.74 -21.79 -10.35
N TYR A 101 -0.82 -21.58 -11.65
CA TYR A 101 -0.68 -20.27 -12.29
C TYR A 101 -1.86 -19.35 -11.93
N SER A 102 -2.06 -19.00 -10.68
CA SER A 102 -2.94 -17.91 -10.32
C SER A 102 -2.12 -16.61 -10.39
N THR A 103 -2.22 -15.93 -11.53
CA THR A 103 -1.60 -14.62 -11.76
C THR A 103 -2.45 -13.46 -11.22
N ASN A 104 -3.50 -13.74 -10.47
CA ASN A 104 -4.43 -12.74 -9.99
C ASN A 104 -3.93 -12.17 -8.66
N GLY A 105 -3.21 -11.04 -8.73
CA GLY A 105 -2.79 -10.31 -7.54
C GLY A 105 -3.98 -9.86 -6.68
N PHE A 106 -3.96 -10.13 -5.39
CA PHE A 106 -4.97 -9.70 -4.44
C PHE A 106 -4.92 -8.17 -4.28
N HIS A 107 -5.88 -7.45 -4.86
CA HIS A 107 -5.89 -5.98 -4.86
C HIS A 107 -7.24 -5.38 -4.46
N THR A 108 -7.98 -6.06 -3.57
CA THR A 108 -9.29 -5.62 -3.07
C THR A 108 -9.18 -4.52 -2.02
N LYS A 109 -10.19 -3.67 -1.91
CA LYS A 109 -10.43 -2.73 -0.84
C LYS A 109 -11.92 -2.66 -0.63
N GLY A 110 -12.42 -3.60 0.16
CA GLY A 110 -13.82 -3.76 0.50
C GLY A 110 -14.01 -3.85 2.00
N TYR A 111 -15.01 -3.14 2.50
CA TYR A 111 -15.37 -3.09 3.90
C TYR A 111 -16.88 -3.26 4.00
N ILE A 112 -17.32 -4.29 4.69
CA ILE A 112 -18.74 -4.61 4.86
C ILE A 112 -19.05 -4.56 6.35
N PHE A 113 -20.06 -3.83 6.73
CA PHE A 113 -20.56 -3.75 8.09
C PHE A 113 -22.02 -4.19 8.10
N GLU A 114 -22.37 -5.04 9.05
CA GLU A 114 -23.74 -5.47 9.26
C GLU A 114 -24.28 -4.86 10.57
N PHE A 115 -25.53 -4.47 10.49
CA PHE A 115 -26.33 -4.01 11.61
C PHE A 115 -27.59 -4.85 11.68
N ASP A 116 -28.44 -4.67 12.67
CA ASP A 116 -29.63 -5.49 12.86
C ASP A 116 -30.56 -5.50 11.64
N ASP A 117 -30.76 -4.35 11.01
CA ASP A 117 -31.73 -4.10 9.94
C ASP A 117 -31.11 -3.76 8.58
N ARG A 118 -29.80 -3.49 8.51
CA ARG A 118 -29.14 -3.01 7.31
C ARG A 118 -27.67 -3.47 7.23
N ALA A 119 -27.11 -3.24 6.07
CA ALA A 119 -25.65 -3.31 5.87
C ALA A 119 -25.13 -2.00 5.29
N GLU A 120 -23.86 -1.70 5.59
CA GLU A 120 -23.10 -0.67 4.91
C GLU A 120 -21.90 -1.30 4.25
N ILE A 121 -21.76 -1.05 2.94
CA ILE A 121 -20.67 -1.59 2.11
C ILE A 121 -19.85 -0.41 1.62
N ILE A 122 -18.53 -0.49 1.78
CA ILE A 122 -17.60 0.50 1.25
C ILE A 122 -16.66 -0.19 0.29
N ILE A 123 -16.58 0.29 -0.95
CA ILE A 123 -15.68 -0.23 -1.97
C ILE A 123 -14.98 0.96 -2.62
N GLY A 124 -13.65 0.89 -2.70
CA GLY A 124 -12.90 2.00 -3.28
C GLY A 124 -11.41 1.73 -3.47
N SER A 125 -10.63 2.77 -3.30
CA SER A 125 -9.17 2.72 -3.45
C SER A 125 -8.41 2.67 -2.14
N SER A 126 -9.07 2.87 -0.99
CA SER A 126 -8.44 3.02 0.32
C SER A 126 -7.97 1.69 0.93
N ASN A 127 -6.66 1.51 1.08
CA ASN A 127 -6.07 0.49 1.95
C ASN A 127 -5.94 1.00 3.40
N ILE A 128 -5.61 0.11 4.35
CA ILE A 128 -5.34 0.52 5.74
C ILE A 128 -3.91 1.05 5.86
N THR A 129 -3.71 2.26 5.38
CA THR A 129 -2.47 3.01 5.50
C THR A 129 -2.77 4.42 6.06
N ARG A 130 -1.81 5.00 6.77
CA ARG A 130 -1.99 6.36 7.31
C ARG A 130 -2.32 7.39 6.22
N TYR A 131 -1.70 7.26 5.06
CA TYR A 131 -1.92 8.18 3.95
C TYR A 131 -3.30 8.00 3.31
N ALA A 132 -3.73 6.75 3.05
CA ALA A 132 -5.06 6.49 2.52
C ALA A 132 -6.17 6.93 3.49
N LEU A 133 -5.94 6.77 4.81
CA LEU A 133 -6.90 7.13 5.84
C LEU A 133 -6.99 8.64 6.12
N LEU A 134 -5.92 9.43 5.84
CA LEU A 134 -5.84 10.82 6.31
C LEU A 134 -5.50 11.86 5.23
N LYS A 135 -4.84 11.47 4.12
CA LYS A 135 -4.22 12.46 3.23
C LYS A 135 -4.44 12.24 1.75
N ASN A 136 -4.42 10.99 1.28
CA ASN A 136 -4.54 10.72 -0.14
C ASN A 136 -5.90 11.15 -0.68
N ILE A 137 -5.93 11.47 -1.98
CA ILE A 137 -7.17 11.59 -2.72
C ILE A 137 -7.62 10.18 -3.07
N GLU A 138 -8.48 9.63 -2.23
CA GLU A 138 -9.10 8.31 -2.42
C GLU A 138 -10.59 8.50 -2.72
N TRP A 139 -11.16 7.60 -3.52
CA TRP A 139 -12.59 7.56 -3.79
C TRP A 139 -13.14 6.26 -3.24
N ASP A 140 -14.02 6.37 -2.27
CA ASP A 140 -14.69 5.23 -1.66
C ASP A 140 -16.21 5.40 -1.77
N LEU A 141 -16.84 4.45 -2.45
CA LEU A 141 -18.30 4.38 -2.58
C LEU A 141 -18.87 3.71 -1.34
N VAL A 142 -19.73 4.42 -0.63
CA VAL A 142 -20.50 3.91 0.51
C VAL A 142 -21.92 3.58 0.04
N VAL A 143 -22.38 2.37 0.31
CA VAL A 143 -23.74 1.90 0.00
C VAL A 143 -24.41 1.43 1.28
N ASN A 144 -25.47 2.13 1.68
CA ASN A 144 -26.38 1.68 2.74
C ASN A 144 -27.55 0.93 2.11
N CYS A 145 -27.77 -0.32 2.49
CA CYS A 145 -28.80 -1.18 1.91
C CYS A 145 -29.37 -2.18 2.93
N PRO A 146 -30.58 -2.71 2.68
CA PRO A 146 -31.10 -3.86 3.42
C PRO A 146 -30.20 -5.09 3.21
N ARG A 147 -30.14 -5.98 4.19
CA ARG A 147 -29.35 -7.23 4.13
C ARG A 147 -29.89 -8.23 3.09
N GLU A 148 -31.11 -8.06 2.61
CA GLU A 148 -31.72 -8.88 1.55
C GLU A 148 -31.47 -8.33 0.14
N SER A 149 -30.78 -7.18 0.01
CA SER A 149 -30.55 -6.54 -1.29
C SER A 149 -29.54 -7.31 -2.15
N ASP A 150 -29.69 -7.21 -3.47
CA ASP A 150 -28.78 -7.86 -4.42
C ASP A 150 -27.33 -7.38 -4.26
N VAL A 151 -27.12 -6.10 -3.93
CA VAL A 151 -25.77 -5.53 -3.73
C VAL A 151 -25.11 -6.13 -2.49
N TYR A 152 -25.85 -6.30 -1.40
CA TYR A 152 -25.34 -6.95 -0.19
C TYR A 152 -25.03 -8.44 -0.47
N ASN A 153 -25.97 -9.16 -1.06
CA ASN A 153 -25.80 -10.58 -1.39
C ASN A 153 -24.58 -10.80 -2.30
N SER A 154 -24.38 -9.92 -3.28
CA SER A 154 -23.21 -9.98 -4.17
C SER A 154 -21.90 -9.70 -3.42
N ALA A 155 -21.87 -8.69 -2.56
CA ALA A 155 -20.67 -8.33 -1.79
C ALA A 155 -20.27 -9.45 -0.80
N ILE A 156 -21.23 -10.01 -0.07
CA ILE A 156 -20.98 -11.12 0.86
C ILE A 156 -20.59 -12.40 0.12
N LYS A 157 -21.21 -12.69 -1.02
CA LYS A 157 -20.82 -13.83 -1.86
C LYS A 157 -19.38 -13.73 -2.31
N GLU A 158 -18.98 -12.55 -2.78
CA GLU A 158 -17.60 -12.32 -3.22
C GLU A 158 -16.61 -12.39 -2.05
N PHE A 159 -16.95 -11.78 -0.90
CA PHE A 159 -16.12 -11.89 0.30
C PHE A 159 -15.95 -13.35 0.74
N ASN A 160 -17.04 -14.14 0.78
CA ASN A 160 -16.98 -15.55 1.17
C ASN A 160 -16.19 -16.41 0.15
N TYR A 161 -16.25 -16.08 -1.13
CA TYR A 161 -15.41 -16.70 -2.14
C TYR A 161 -13.93 -16.43 -1.83
N LEU A 162 -13.53 -15.17 -1.64
CA LEU A 162 -12.15 -14.80 -1.27
C LEU A 162 -11.73 -15.44 0.06
N TRP A 163 -12.63 -15.52 1.03
CA TRP A 163 -12.38 -16.19 2.29
C TRP A 163 -12.05 -17.68 2.12
N GLY A 164 -12.73 -18.37 1.22
CA GLY A 164 -12.47 -19.77 0.89
C GLY A 164 -11.16 -19.99 0.11
N GLU A 165 -10.72 -19.01 -0.66
CA GLU A 165 -9.48 -19.08 -1.45
C GLU A 165 -8.24 -18.66 -0.66
N THR A 166 -8.42 -17.98 0.47
CA THR A 166 -7.31 -17.50 1.33
C THR A 166 -7.08 -18.44 2.53
N LEU A 167 -5.93 -18.32 3.14
CA LEU A 167 -5.49 -19.22 4.20
C LEU A 167 -5.57 -18.52 5.56
N LYS A 168 -6.00 -19.25 6.58
CA LYS A 168 -6.01 -18.74 7.95
C LYS A 168 -4.60 -18.26 8.31
N LEU A 169 -4.53 -17.06 8.89
CA LEU A 169 -3.27 -16.48 9.35
C LEU A 169 -2.75 -17.26 10.56
N ASP A 170 -1.49 -17.62 10.53
CA ASP A 170 -0.78 -18.30 11.61
C ASP A 170 0.64 -17.75 11.83
N SER A 171 1.30 -18.19 12.90
CA SER A 171 2.66 -17.75 13.24
C SER A 171 3.71 -18.15 12.20
N ASP A 172 3.54 -19.32 11.58
CA ASP A 172 4.52 -19.84 10.63
C ASP A 172 4.52 -19.01 9.33
N ARG A 173 3.33 -18.64 8.85
CA ARG A 173 3.17 -17.73 7.70
C ARG A 173 3.76 -16.36 7.96
N ILE A 174 3.53 -15.81 9.15
CA ILE A 174 4.14 -14.53 9.55
C ILE A 174 5.65 -14.63 9.61
N SER A 175 6.19 -15.74 10.13
CA SER A 175 7.65 -15.96 10.23
C SER A 175 8.27 -16.03 8.84
N ILE A 176 7.72 -16.88 7.96
CA ILE A 176 8.20 -17.04 6.58
C ILE A 176 8.14 -15.71 5.81
N TYR A 177 7.03 -14.98 5.95
CA TYR A 177 6.89 -13.66 5.34
C TYR A 177 7.89 -12.65 5.92
N GLY A 178 8.08 -12.67 7.25
CA GLY A 178 9.07 -11.85 7.95
C GLY A 178 10.50 -12.13 7.51
N GLU A 179 10.87 -13.40 7.39
CA GLU A 179 12.18 -13.82 6.85
C GLU A 179 12.38 -13.35 5.41
N LYS A 180 11.35 -13.48 4.56
CA LYS A 180 11.39 -12.99 3.18
C LYS A 180 11.62 -11.49 3.12
N ILE A 181 10.95 -10.71 3.98
CA ILE A 181 11.17 -9.26 4.09
C ILE A 181 12.56 -8.96 4.66
N SER A 182 12.95 -9.61 5.78
CA SER A 182 14.26 -9.43 6.40
C SER A 182 15.40 -9.82 5.46
N PHE A 183 15.27 -10.94 4.76
CA PHE A 183 16.26 -11.36 3.74
C PHE A 183 16.33 -10.37 2.57
N ALA A 184 15.22 -9.72 2.26
CA ALA A 184 15.23 -8.60 1.32
C ALA A 184 15.89 -7.35 1.92
N ILE A 185 15.82 -7.11 3.22
CA ILE A 185 16.42 -5.98 3.95
C ILE A 185 17.92 -6.27 4.23
N GLU A 186 18.29 -7.42 4.78
CA GLU A 186 19.67 -7.78 5.15
C GLU A 186 20.64 -7.78 3.96
N ARG A 187 20.18 -8.06 2.76
CA ARG A 187 20.97 -7.87 1.54
C ARG A 187 21.29 -6.40 1.23
N TRP A 188 20.62 -5.47 1.93
CA TRP A 188 20.78 -4.03 1.78
C TRP A 188 21.52 -3.38 2.94
N ASP A 189 21.53 -4.02 4.13
CA ASP A 189 22.16 -3.48 5.35
C ASP A 189 23.69 -3.57 5.37
N MET A 190 24.33 -4.03 4.30
CA MET A 190 25.78 -3.97 4.25
C MET A 190 26.34 -2.55 4.10
N ASP A 191 25.49 -1.50 3.94
CA ASP A 191 25.99 -0.13 3.74
C ASP A 191 25.18 1.02 4.37
N TYR A 192 24.17 0.78 5.19
CA TYR A 192 23.40 1.90 5.77
C TYR A 192 22.99 1.67 7.24
N ASP A 193 23.81 2.22 8.15
CA ASP A 193 23.42 2.57 9.51
C ASP A 193 22.49 3.80 9.52
N VAL A 194 21.49 3.78 10.42
CA VAL A 194 20.77 4.86 11.07
C VAL A 194 19.41 5.30 10.52
N VAL A 195 18.38 4.92 11.27
CA VAL A 195 17.23 5.71 11.79
C VAL A 195 17.02 7.08 11.14
N ASP A 196 16.00 7.20 10.32
CA ASP A 196 14.92 8.20 10.41
C ASP A 196 13.98 8.04 9.20
N GLN A 197 12.70 8.26 9.33
CA GLN A 197 11.59 8.35 8.35
C GLN A 197 11.98 8.41 6.84
N ARG A 198 12.89 7.59 6.36
CA ARG A 198 13.41 7.66 5.00
C ARG A 198 12.49 6.90 4.04
N ILE A 199 12.17 7.56 2.95
CA ILE A 199 11.56 6.95 1.79
C ILE A 199 12.52 5.87 1.28
N VAL A 200 12.09 4.58 1.34
CA VAL A 200 12.91 3.42 0.96
C VAL A 200 12.37 2.75 -0.30
N PRO A 201 13.22 2.17 -1.15
CA PRO A 201 12.78 1.47 -2.35
C PRO A 201 11.88 0.28 -2.03
N ASN A 202 10.78 0.12 -2.75
CA ASN A 202 9.94 -1.07 -2.67
C ASN A 202 10.60 -2.28 -3.35
N TYR A 203 9.99 -3.47 -3.24
CA TYR A 203 10.53 -4.72 -3.78
C TYR A 203 10.87 -4.63 -5.29
N MET A 204 9.95 -4.08 -6.10
CA MET A 204 10.15 -3.93 -7.55
C MET A 204 11.32 -2.98 -7.86
N GLN A 205 11.36 -1.87 -7.15
CA GLN A 205 12.44 -0.89 -7.29
C GLN A 205 13.79 -1.49 -6.88
N ARG A 206 13.86 -2.24 -5.79
CA ARG A 206 15.06 -2.93 -5.35
C ARG A 206 15.57 -3.91 -6.39
N LYS A 207 14.70 -4.73 -6.97
CA LYS A 207 15.08 -5.66 -8.03
C LYS A 207 15.65 -4.93 -9.25
N ALA A 208 15.01 -3.84 -9.67
CA ALA A 208 15.49 -3.03 -10.79
C ALA A 208 16.83 -2.35 -10.47
N LEU A 209 17.00 -1.80 -9.27
CA LEU A 209 18.27 -1.19 -8.82
C LEU A 209 19.42 -2.19 -8.82
N LYS A 210 19.17 -3.43 -8.40
CA LYS A 210 20.18 -4.50 -8.43
C LYS A 210 20.66 -4.78 -9.87
N GLU A 211 19.73 -4.88 -10.82
CA GLU A 211 20.08 -5.13 -12.22
C GLU A 211 20.78 -3.90 -12.84
N LEU A 212 20.39 -2.68 -12.50
CA LEU A 212 21.08 -1.46 -12.93
C LEU A 212 22.53 -1.43 -12.43
N ASN A 213 22.76 -1.75 -11.15
CA ASN A 213 24.10 -1.81 -10.58
C ASN A 213 24.95 -2.93 -11.22
N ARG A 214 24.35 -4.10 -11.49
CA ARG A 214 25.00 -5.19 -12.22
C ARG A 214 25.41 -4.76 -13.62
N ASN A 215 24.51 -4.10 -14.37
CA ASN A 215 24.82 -3.61 -15.71
C ASN A 215 25.98 -2.60 -15.70
N ARG A 216 26.00 -1.69 -14.72
CA ARG A 216 27.14 -0.74 -14.56
C ARG A 216 28.46 -1.46 -14.26
N ALA A 217 28.42 -2.46 -13.38
CA ALA A 217 29.63 -3.27 -13.09
C ALA A 217 30.16 -4.03 -14.32
N LEU A 218 29.27 -4.35 -15.28
CA LEU A 218 29.64 -4.94 -16.58
C LEU A 218 30.02 -3.89 -17.65
N GLY A 219 30.08 -2.61 -17.31
CA GLY A 219 30.40 -1.52 -18.24
C GLY A 219 29.25 -1.10 -19.16
N ILE A 220 28.04 -1.57 -18.91
CA ILE A 220 26.86 -1.21 -19.69
C ILE A 220 26.38 0.20 -19.28
N GLN A 221 26.48 1.13 -20.22
CA GLN A 221 26.18 2.56 -19.97
C GLN A 221 24.71 2.94 -20.19
N ARG A 222 23.89 2.05 -20.76
CA ARG A 222 22.47 2.32 -21.07
C ARG A 222 21.61 1.16 -20.63
N SER A 223 20.52 1.47 -19.97
CA SER A 223 19.54 0.47 -19.51
C SER A 223 18.13 0.95 -19.81
N LEU A 224 17.23 0.04 -20.15
CA LEU A 224 15.81 0.29 -20.33
C LEU A 224 15.03 -0.39 -19.22
N ILE A 225 14.14 0.37 -18.56
CA ILE A 225 13.23 -0.14 -17.54
C ILE A 225 11.81 0.00 -18.06
N ILE A 226 11.11 -1.11 -18.18
CA ILE A 226 9.68 -1.15 -18.52
C ILE A 226 8.89 -1.53 -17.28
N SER A 227 7.95 -0.70 -16.89
CA SER A 227 7.18 -0.89 -15.67
C SER A 227 5.80 -0.22 -15.80
N ALA A 228 4.79 -0.80 -15.16
CA ALA A 228 3.41 -0.29 -15.19
C ALA A 228 3.28 1.14 -14.65
N THR A 229 2.20 1.81 -15.01
CA THR A 229 1.85 3.12 -14.43
C THR A 229 1.59 2.94 -12.92
N GLY A 230 2.01 3.90 -12.09
CA GLY A 230 1.84 3.81 -10.63
C GLY A 230 2.87 2.95 -9.89
N SER A 231 3.77 2.24 -10.56
CA SER A 231 4.80 1.38 -9.94
C SER A 231 5.92 2.14 -9.21
N GLY A 232 5.89 3.48 -9.21
CA GLY A 232 6.92 4.31 -8.57
C GLY A 232 8.20 4.47 -9.38
N LYS A 233 8.09 4.56 -10.73
CA LYS A 233 9.25 4.78 -11.65
C LYS A 233 10.08 6.01 -11.28
N THR A 234 9.44 7.09 -10.86
CA THR A 234 10.12 8.33 -10.46
C THR A 234 10.98 8.12 -9.21
N TYR A 235 10.44 7.41 -8.20
CA TYR A 235 11.21 6.99 -7.03
C TYR A 235 12.36 6.06 -7.40
N LEU A 236 12.13 5.13 -8.34
CA LEU A 236 13.19 4.25 -8.83
C LEU A 236 14.34 5.05 -9.45
N ALA A 237 14.03 6.06 -10.27
CA ALA A 237 15.04 6.94 -10.87
C ALA A 237 15.80 7.76 -9.79
N ALA A 238 15.11 8.25 -8.77
CA ALA A 238 15.71 8.98 -7.66
C ALA A 238 16.64 8.07 -6.82
N PHE A 239 16.23 6.85 -6.51
CA PHE A 239 17.06 5.87 -5.80
C PHE A 239 18.25 5.41 -6.63
N ASP A 240 18.07 5.25 -7.95
CA ASP A 240 19.16 4.91 -8.84
C ASP A 240 20.20 6.04 -8.89
N ALA A 241 19.75 7.28 -8.96
CA ALA A 241 20.64 8.45 -8.88
C ALA A 241 21.35 8.54 -7.53
N LEU A 242 20.64 8.24 -6.41
CA LEU A 242 21.24 8.21 -5.08
C LEU A 242 22.36 7.16 -4.99
N ASN A 243 22.10 5.94 -5.49
CA ASN A 243 23.10 4.85 -5.50
C ASN A 243 24.30 5.14 -6.42
N PHE A 244 24.06 5.77 -7.55
CA PHE A 244 25.12 6.10 -8.52
C PHE A 244 25.96 7.29 -8.09
N GLY A 245 25.39 8.23 -7.33
CA GLY A 245 26.06 9.42 -6.81
C GLY A 245 26.54 10.40 -7.88
N PRO A 246 25.77 10.76 -8.92
CA PRO A 246 26.23 11.66 -9.97
C PRO A 246 26.48 13.06 -9.45
N LYS A 247 27.49 13.75 -10.00
CA LYS A 247 27.72 15.17 -9.70
C LYS A 247 26.65 16.05 -10.35
N LYS A 248 26.25 15.74 -11.58
CA LYS A 248 25.20 16.41 -12.36
C LYS A 248 24.26 15.36 -12.92
N LEU A 249 22.95 15.68 -12.96
CA LEU A 249 21.91 14.83 -13.50
C LEU A 249 20.98 15.66 -14.37
N LEU A 250 20.54 15.08 -15.48
CA LEU A 250 19.44 15.63 -16.30
C LEU A 250 18.29 14.61 -16.30
N TYR A 251 17.13 15.05 -15.82
CA TYR A 251 15.89 14.30 -15.86
C TYR A 251 14.93 14.91 -16.88
N VAL A 252 14.51 14.12 -17.87
CA VAL A 252 13.70 14.63 -18.99
C VAL A 252 12.37 13.89 -19.05
N VAL A 253 11.28 14.62 -19.14
CA VAL A 253 9.93 14.10 -19.36
C VAL A 253 9.18 14.94 -20.38
N HIS A 254 8.07 14.42 -20.88
CA HIS A 254 7.27 15.10 -21.92
C HIS A 254 6.23 16.08 -21.35
N GLU A 255 5.95 16.06 -20.05
CA GLU A 255 4.87 16.84 -19.44
C GLU A 255 5.32 17.56 -18.17
N GLY A 256 4.99 18.86 -18.05
CA GLY A 256 5.38 19.72 -16.94
C GLY A 256 4.80 19.30 -15.58
N SER A 257 3.61 18.70 -15.56
CA SER A 257 3.00 18.19 -14.33
C SER A 257 3.79 17.02 -13.76
N ILE A 258 4.31 16.13 -14.62
CA ILE A 258 5.17 15.00 -14.25
C ILE A 258 6.54 15.52 -13.80
N LEU A 259 7.04 16.57 -14.46
CA LEU A 259 8.33 17.18 -14.14
C LEU A 259 8.39 17.71 -12.71
N ARG A 260 7.37 18.46 -12.30
CA ARG A 260 7.30 19.02 -10.92
C ARG A 260 7.25 17.93 -9.86
N ARG A 261 6.40 16.90 -10.07
CA ARG A 261 6.34 15.73 -9.17
C ARG A 261 7.65 14.97 -9.12
N ALA A 262 8.38 14.90 -10.23
CA ALA A 262 9.69 14.25 -10.25
C ALA A 262 10.71 15.05 -9.42
N LEU A 263 10.73 16.38 -9.57
CA LEU A 263 11.57 17.25 -8.77
C LEU A 263 11.30 17.10 -7.28
N ASP A 264 10.03 17.14 -6.85
CA ASP A 264 9.64 16.93 -5.44
C ASP A 264 10.12 15.56 -4.93
N THR A 265 9.93 14.49 -5.74
CA THR A 265 10.37 13.14 -5.39
C THR A 265 11.90 13.06 -5.17
N PHE A 266 12.68 13.72 -6.03
CA PHE A 266 14.13 13.74 -5.87
C PHE A 266 14.55 14.57 -4.67
N GLN A 267 13.90 15.70 -4.39
CA GLN A 267 14.16 16.49 -3.18
C GLN A 267 13.89 15.66 -1.92
N ASP A 268 12.79 14.90 -1.90
CA ASP A 268 12.44 14.02 -0.79
C ASP A 268 13.49 12.92 -0.58
N VAL A 269 13.91 12.24 -1.66
CA VAL A 269 14.87 11.12 -1.58
C VAL A 269 16.27 11.60 -1.20
N PHE A 270 16.69 12.77 -1.71
CA PHE A 270 18.01 13.33 -1.43
C PHE A 270 18.09 14.16 -0.17
N ASN A 271 16.95 14.50 0.43
CA ASN A 271 16.84 15.23 1.70
C ASN A 271 17.80 16.46 1.79
N GLY A 272 17.76 17.31 0.76
CA GLY A 272 18.58 18.53 0.68
C GLY A 272 20.07 18.35 0.31
N GLN A 273 20.53 17.13 0.06
CA GLN A 273 21.92 16.85 -0.33
C GLN A 273 22.29 17.32 -1.74
N LYS A 274 21.28 17.62 -2.56
CA LYS A 274 21.44 18.08 -3.94
C LYS A 274 20.51 19.23 -4.24
N VAL A 275 21.00 20.19 -4.98
CA VAL A 275 20.20 21.31 -5.48
C VAL A 275 19.49 20.86 -6.76
N CYS A 276 18.15 20.78 -6.69
CA CYS A 276 17.29 20.45 -7.82
C CYS A 276 16.74 21.72 -8.45
N GLY A 277 16.81 21.84 -9.77
CA GLY A 277 16.32 23.02 -10.50
C GLY A 277 15.57 22.66 -11.78
N LEU A 278 14.72 23.57 -12.24
CA LEU A 278 13.94 23.44 -13.46
C LEU A 278 14.68 24.06 -14.65
N TYR A 279 14.60 23.36 -15.79
CA TYR A 279 15.00 23.90 -17.10
C TYR A 279 13.85 23.75 -18.08
N THR A 280 13.07 24.82 -18.20
CA THR A 280 11.86 24.88 -19.03
C THR A 280 11.86 26.20 -19.83
N GLY A 281 10.82 26.43 -20.61
CA GLY A 281 10.63 27.73 -21.28
C GLY A 281 10.57 28.92 -20.33
N GLU A 282 10.13 28.73 -19.09
CA GLU A 282 9.92 29.77 -18.09
C GLU A 282 11.04 29.84 -17.05
N ALA A 283 11.71 28.71 -16.71
CA ALA A 283 12.76 28.62 -15.69
C ALA A 283 14.05 28.07 -16.31
N LYS A 284 15.20 28.68 -15.98
CA LYS A 284 16.53 28.27 -16.44
C LYS A 284 17.55 28.20 -15.29
N GLU A 285 17.33 27.28 -14.36
CA GLU A 285 18.12 27.13 -13.13
C GLU A 285 19.35 26.23 -13.36
N ILE A 286 20.20 26.63 -14.33
CA ILE A 286 21.33 25.84 -14.85
C ILE A 286 22.44 25.55 -13.82
N GLU A 287 22.50 26.30 -12.73
CA GLU A 287 23.49 26.11 -11.65
C GLU A 287 23.16 24.92 -10.75
N ALA A 288 21.93 24.40 -10.82
CA ALA A 288 21.51 23.23 -10.02
C ALA A 288 22.37 22.00 -10.30
N ASP A 289 22.48 21.13 -9.30
CA ASP A 289 23.14 19.84 -9.45
C ASP A 289 22.33 18.91 -10.35
N PHE A 290 21.03 18.89 -10.12
CA PHE A 290 20.07 18.07 -10.84
C PHE A 290 19.07 18.96 -11.58
N LEU A 291 19.07 18.85 -12.89
CA LEU A 291 18.18 19.61 -13.77
C LEU A 291 17.00 18.75 -14.23
N PHE A 292 15.82 19.33 -14.14
CA PHE A 292 14.56 18.72 -14.58
C PHE A 292 14.02 19.51 -15.77
N SER A 293 13.87 18.84 -16.92
CA SER A 293 13.46 19.47 -18.17
C SER A 293 12.35 18.72 -18.87
N THR A 294 11.56 19.46 -19.66
CA THR A 294 10.69 18.87 -20.68
C THR A 294 11.44 18.73 -21.99
N ASN A 295 11.02 17.80 -22.84
CA ASN A 295 11.62 17.55 -24.16
C ASN A 295 11.07 18.49 -25.26
N VAL A 296 10.55 19.68 -24.89
CA VAL A 296 10.03 20.71 -25.83
C VAL A 296 10.97 21.89 -25.84
#